data_1c8eef6689c61c7e70e60213d33271e0
#
_entry.id   1c8eef6689c61c7e70e60213d33271e0
#
_cell.length_a   1.000
_cell.length_b   1.000
_cell.length_c   1.000
_cell.angle_alpha   90.00
_cell.angle_beta   90.00
_cell.angle_gamma   90.00
#
_symmetry.space_group_name_H-M   'P 1'
#
loop_
_entity.id
_entity.type
_entity.pdbx_description
1 polymer ?
#
loop_
_entity_poly.entity_id
_entity_poly.type
_entity_poly.pdbx_seq_one_letter_code
_entity_poly.pdbx_strand_id
1 'polypeptide(L)'
;MVLSLTKPTTMALQPWRKGIVTKIDDHTHNTRRFWIEVPELEVFDFIPGQFVTLDLPIHEKPNKRWRSYSISSWPDGTNLFELLIVQAQGGLGTTYLFNEIKIGSELIFRGAQGVFTLPEKIEKDIILICTGTGIAPFRSMVNFIHLHRIPITNVHLIFGCRKKEDLLYYDELKELEQQLPGFHYHPTLSREHWEGHNGYVHPIYQEICMGKQEAHFFLCGWKHMIDEAKRHILEMGYDKKAIHLELYG
;
A
#
# COMPACT_ATOMS: atom_id res chain seq x y z
N MET A 1 7.26 8.68 -24.53
CA MET A 1 8.56 8.63 -23.85
C MET A 1 8.43 7.52 -22.81
N VAL A 2 9.08 6.37 -23.03
CA VAL A 2 8.99 5.23 -22.11
C VAL A 2 9.82 5.59 -20.88
N LEU A 3 9.18 5.83 -19.74
CA LEU A 3 9.87 5.99 -18.45
C LEU A 3 10.53 4.66 -18.11
N SER A 4 11.86 4.60 -18.26
CA SER A 4 12.65 3.45 -17.83
C SER A 4 12.67 3.45 -16.30
N LEU A 5 12.04 2.43 -15.69
CA LEU A 5 12.13 2.15 -14.26
C LEU A 5 13.54 1.59 -13.94
N THR A 6 14.58 2.40 -14.10
CA THR A 6 15.93 2.00 -13.72
C THR A 6 16.01 1.91 -12.20
N LYS A 7 16.15 0.68 -11.68
CA LYS A 7 16.43 0.46 -10.25
C LYS A 7 17.73 1.18 -9.90
N PRO A 8 17.75 2.05 -8.87
CA PRO A 8 18.99 2.60 -8.37
C PRO A 8 19.86 1.48 -7.81
N THR A 9 21.06 1.35 -8.32
CA THR A 9 22.02 0.24 -8.06
C THR A 9 22.65 0.32 -6.66
N THR A 10 22.39 1.37 -5.88
CA THR A 10 22.82 1.53 -4.48
C THR A 10 21.75 2.33 -3.74
N MET A 11 21.20 1.74 -2.68
CA MET A 11 20.30 2.48 -1.76
C MET A 11 21.14 3.46 -0.92
N ALA A 12 21.52 4.60 -1.49
CA ALA A 12 21.99 5.72 -0.70
C ALA A 12 20.87 6.13 0.26
N LEU A 13 21.23 6.37 1.53
CA LEU A 13 20.28 6.86 2.52
C LEU A 13 19.67 8.16 2.00
N GLN A 14 18.35 8.16 1.79
CA GLN A 14 17.63 9.37 1.37
C GLN A 14 17.77 10.46 2.43
N PRO A 15 17.94 11.73 2.06
CA PRO A 15 18.03 12.82 3.01
C PRO A 15 16.71 12.98 3.78
N TRP A 16 16.81 13.54 4.97
CA TRP A 16 15.64 14.04 5.69
C TRP A 16 15.14 15.32 5.02
N ARG A 17 13.84 15.39 4.82
CA ARG A 17 13.12 16.48 4.16
C ARG A 17 12.01 17.00 5.04
N LYS A 18 11.56 18.22 4.75
CA LYS A 18 10.33 18.78 5.31
C LYS A 18 9.17 18.53 4.35
N GLY A 19 8.06 18.04 4.90
CA GLY A 19 6.78 17.98 4.24
C GLY A 19 5.76 18.83 4.96
N ILE A 20 4.87 19.46 4.22
CA ILE A 20 3.75 20.24 4.77
C ILE A 20 2.46 19.45 4.56
N VAL A 21 1.70 19.25 5.63
CA VAL A 21 0.38 18.61 5.54
C VAL A 21 -0.60 19.62 4.92
N THR A 22 -1.05 19.33 3.69
CA THR A 22 -1.96 20.21 2.94
C THR A 22 -3.42 19.83 3.08
N LYS A 23 -3.68 18.55 3.36
CA LYS A 23 -5.05 18.01 3.55
C LYS A 23 -5.03 16.84 4.52
N ILE A 24 -6.08 16.74 5.31
CA ILE A 24 -6.39 15.58 6.17
C ILE A 24 -7.84 15.19 5.92
N ASP A 25 -8.09 13.88 5.81
CA ASP A 25 -9.42 13.34 5.58
C ASP A 25 -9.63 12.09 6.46
N ASP A 26 -10.70 12.08 7.24
CA ASP A 26 -11.12 10.93 8.03
C ASP A 26 -11.78 9.92 7.08
N HIS A 27 -11.01 8.94 6.62
CA HIS A 27 -11.45 7.98 5.62
C HIS A 27 -12.40 6.92 6.20
N THR A 28 -12.11 6.49 7.43
CA THR A 28 -13.00 5.68 8.27
C THR A 28 -12.96 6.20 9.71
N HIS A 29 -13.72 5.58 10.61
CA HIS A 29 -13.77 5.95 12.04
C HIS A 29 -12.39 5.95 12.74
N ASN A 30 -11.40 5.25 12.20
CA ASN A 30 -10.08 5.11 12.80
C ASN A 30 -8.92 5.22 11.80
N THR A 31 -9.18 5.59 10.56
CA THR A 31 -8.16 5.67 9.49
C THR A 31 -8.24 7.01 8.81
N ARG A 32 -7.09 7.69 8.72
CA ARG A 32 -6.92 9.00 8.08
C ARG A 32 -6.04 8.94 6.86
N ARG A 33 -6.35 9.80 5.89
CA ARG A 33 -5.48 10.15 4.77
C ARG A 33 -4.81 11.49 5.06
N PHE A 34 -3.50 11.54 4.83
CA PHE A 34 -2.69 12.75 4.96
C PHE A 34 -2.04 13.04 3.62
N TRP A 35 -2.32 14.20 3.03
CA TRP A 35 -1.59 14.69 1.86
C TRP A 35 -0.46 15.58 2.31
N ILE A 36 0.73 15.30 1.81
CA ILE A 36 1.97 15.96 2.24
C ILE A 36 2.64 16.53 0.99
N GLU A 37 2.80 17.84 0.98
CA GLU A 37 3.57 18.56 -0.02
C GLU A 37 5.04 18.60 0.40
N VAL A 38 5.95 18.53 -0.57
CA VAL A 38 7.40 18.65 -0.38
C VAL A 38 7.87 19.96 -1.03
N PRO A 39 7.83 21.11 -0.33
CA PRO A 39 8.01 22.44 -0.95
C PRO A 39 9.38 22.67 -1.60
N GLU A 40 10.39 21.91 -1.18
CA GLU A 40 11.76 22.01 -1.73
C GLU A 40 11.94 21.32 -3.08
N LEU A 41 10.92 20.57 -3.55
CA LEU A 41 10.95 19.81 -4.80
C LEU A 41 9.86 20.31 -5.75
N GLU A 42 10.17 20.33 -7.04
CA GLU A 42 9.15 20.52 -8.09
C GLU A 42 8.32 19.24 -8.27
N VAL A 43 8.96 18.09 -8.14
CA VAL A 43 8.34 16.77 -8.25
C VAL A 43 8.88 15.87 -7.14
N PHE A 44 7.99 15.21 -6.40
CA PHE A 44 8.36 14.12 -5.52
C PHE A 44 8.13 12.79 -6.25
N ASP A 45 9.16 12.32 -6.95
CA ASP A 45 9.08 11.09 -7.72
C ASP A 45 9.37 9.85 -6.86
N PHE A 46 8.63 8.77 -7.12
CA PHE A 46 8.77 7.50 -6.42
C PHE A 46 8.24 6.34 -7.27
N ILE A 47 8.61 5.12 -6.90
CA ILE A 47 8.07 3.91 -7.53
C ILE A 47 6.90 3.40 -6.67
N PRO A 48 5.71 3.10 -7.26
CA PRO A 48 4.58 2.54 -6.54
C PRO A 48 4.97 1.31 -5.70
N GLY A 49 4.56 1.34 -4.42
CA GLY A 49 4.98 0.34 -3.43
C GLY A 49 6.11 0.80 -2.51
N GLN A 50 6.74 1.93 -2.78
CA GLN A 50 7.72 2.53 -1.88
C GLN A 50 7.04 3.21 -0.67
N PHE A 51 7.83 3.42 0.38
CA PHE A 51 7.41 4.05 1.64
C PHE A 51 8.27 5.25 2.00
N VAL A 52 7.77 6.06 2.91
CA VAL A 52 8.53 7.10 3.61
C VAL A 52 8.66 6.76 5.09
N THR A 53 9.72 7.23 5.73
CA THR A 53 9.91 7.13 7.18
C THR A 53 9.75 8.52 7.78
N LEU A 54 8.76 8.70 8.65
CA LEU A 54 8.56 9.92 9.43
C LEU A 54 9.44 9.92 10.67
N ASP A 55 10.02 11.07 11.02
CA ASP A 55 10.68 11.32 12.30
C ASP A 55 9.73 12.11 13.21
N LEU A 56 9.04 11.40 14.11
CA LEU A 56 8.01 11.95 14.97
C LEU A 56 8.58 12.27 16.36
N PRO A 57 8.25 13.43 16.98
CA PRO A 57 8.78 13.85 18.29
C PRO A 57 8.12 13.09 19.46
N ILE A 58 8.08 11.76 19.38
CA ILE A 58 7.38 10.87 20.31
C ILE A 58 8.33 10.17 21.30
N HIS A 59 9.63 10.39 21.18
CA HIS A 59 10.65 9.81 22.05
C HIS A 59 11.96 10.57 21.93
N GLU A 60 12.79 10.58 22.98
CA GLU A 60 14.12 11.24 22.97
C GLU A 60 15.10 10.54 22.01
N LYS A 61 15.11 9.20 21.99
CA LYS A 61 16.02 8.41 21.15
C LYS A 61 15.54 8.40 19.70
N PRO A 62 16.36 8.82 18.70
CA PRO A 62 15.97 8.92 17.29
C PRO A 62 15.38 7.63 16.71
N ASN A 63 16.01 6.47 16.96
CA ASN A 63 15.55 5.19 16.44
C ASN A 63 14.17 4.75 16.97
N LYS A 64 13.66 5.36 18.05
CA LYS A 64 12.32 5.12 18.60
C LYS A 64 11.28 6.10 18.10
N ARG A 65 11.68 7.12 17.34
CA ARG A 65 10.84 8.16 16.76
C ARG A 65 10.34 7.78 15.37
N TRP A 66 11.07 6.93 14.65
CA TRP A 66 10.82 6.64 13.26
C TRP A 66 9.63 5.72 13.05
N ARG A 67 8.76 6.11 12.12
CA ARG A 67 7.61 5.32 11.68
C ARG A 67 7.55 5.33 10.16
N SER A 68 7.50 4.14 9.58
CA SER A 68 7.43 3.99 8.13
C SER A 68 5.99 3.77 7.67
N TYR A 69 5.62 4.43 6.57
CA TYR A 69 4.31 4.34 5.96
C TYR A 69 4.46 4.23 4.45
N SER A 70 3.82 3.23 3.86
CA SER A 70 3.78 3.09 2.40
C SER A 70 2.97 4.22 1.79
N ILE A 71 3.45 4.73 0.66
CA ILE A 71 2.78 5.81 -0.08
C ILE A 71 1.53 5.23 -0.73
N SER A 72 0.37 5.83 -0.47
CA SER A 72 -0.92 5.38 -1.00
C SER A 72 -1.35 6.08 -2.29
N SER A 73 -0.77 7.25 -2.61
CA SER A 73 -0.89 7.89 -3.92
C SER A 73 0.07 7.27 -4.94
N TRP A 74 -0.02 7.70 -6.16
CA TRP A 74 0.90 7.33 -7.25
C TRP A 74 1.68 8.55 -7.73
N PRO A 75 2.85 8.37 -8.38
CA PRO A 75 3.60 9.50 -8.93
C PRO A 75 2.79 10.12 -10.09
N ASP A 76 2.40 11.36 -9.92
CA ASP A 76 1.57 12.12 -10.85
C ASP A 76 2.28 13.35 -11.46
N GLY A 77 3.58 13.49 -11.17
CA GLY A 77 4.40 14.62 -11.60
C GLY A 77 4.29 15.83 -10.70
N THR A 78 3.64 15.72 -9.55
CA THR A 78 3.60 16.79 -8.51
C THR A 78 4.58 16.51 -7.38
N ASN A 79 4.68 17.47 -6.46
CA ASN A 79 5.44 17.31 -5.22
C ASN A 79 4.59 16.85 -4.03
N LEU A 80 3.41 16.28 -4.31
CA LEU A 80 2.46 15.77 -3.32
C LEU A 80 2.52 14.24 -3.22
N PHE A 81 2.37 13.72 -2.01
CA PHE A 81 2.10 12.30 -1.78
C PHE A 81 1.07 12.10 -0.67
N GLU A 82 0.39 10.95 -0.70
CA GLU A 82 -0.63 10.59 0.27
C GLU A 82 -0.16 9.43 1.15
N LEU A 83 -0.43 9.54 2.46
CA LEU A 83 -0.29 8.45 3.44
C LEU A 83 -1.66 8.04 3.97
N LEU A 84 -1.86 6.73 4.09
CA LEU A 84 -3.03 6.12 4.73
C LEU A 84 -2.63 5.53 6.07
N ILE A 85 -3.16 6.09 7.17
CA ILE A 85 -2.71 5.75 8.52
C ILE A 85 -3.91 5.37 9.39
N VAL A 86 -3.86 4.15 9.96
CA VAL A 86 -4.83 3.71 10.98
C VAL A 86 -4.34 4.08 12.37
N GLN A 87 -5.23 4.54 13.23
CA GLN A 87 -4.94 4.81 14.63
C GLN A 87 -4.77 3.49 15.40
N ALA A 88 -3.52 3.14 15.70
CA ALA A 88 -3.21 1.95 16.48
C ALA A 88 -3.49 2.19 17.97
N GLN A 89 -4.18 1.25 18.61
CA GLN A 89 -4.42 1.32 20.05
C GLN A 89 -3.09 1.32 20.81
N GLY A 90 -2.85 2.37 21.61
CA GLY A 90 -1.60 2.56 22.34
C GLY A 90 -0.38 2.90 21.50
N GLY A 91 -0.54 3.13 20.19
CA GLY A 91 0.51 3.50 19.28
C GLY A 91 0.94 4.97 19.43
N LEU A 92 2.12 5.24 20.00
CA LEU A 92 2.61 6.62 20.22
C LEU A 92 2.64 7.45 18.93
N GLY A 93 3.12 6.87 17.83
CA GLY A 93 3.22 7.57 16.54
C GLY A 93 1.87 7.95 15.97
N THR A 94 0.93 7.02 15.95
CA THR A 94 -0.41 7.28 15.42
C THR A 94 -1.21 8.19 16.34
N THR A 95 -1.04 8.09 17.67
CA THR A 95 -1.64 9.03 18.62
C THR A 95 -1.17 10.46 18.35
N TYR A 96 0.15 10.66 18.14
CA TYR A 96 0.71 11.97 17.77
C TYR A 96 0.13 12.49 16.45
N LEU A 97 0.11 11.65 15.41
CA LEU A 97 -0.39 12.04 14.09
C LEU A 97 -1.88 12.41 14.12
N PHE A 98 -2.68 11.74 14.94
CA PHE A 98 -4.11 12.00 15.02
C PHE A 98 -4.48 13.20 15.92
N ASN A 99 -3.70 13.49 16.95
CA ASN A 99 -4.03 14.53 17.91
C ASN A 99 -3.32 15.86 17.64
N GLU A 100 -2.06 15.81 17.19
CA GLU A 100 -1.21 16.99 17.11
C GLU A 100 -1.07 17.52 15.67
N ILE A 101 -1.15 16.63 14.65
CA ILE A 101 -0.95 17.05 13.26
C ILE A 101 -2.24 17.62 12.68
N LYS A 102 -2.10 18.82 12.07
CA LYS A 102 -3.18 19.59 11.42
C LYS A 102 -2.72 20.04 10.04
N ILE A 103 -3.65 20.53 9.24
CA ILE A 103 -3.32 21.21 7.97
C ILE A 103 -2.36 22.36 8.27
N GLY A 104 -1.26 22.45 7.54
CA GLY A 104 -0.15 23.38 7.75
C GLY A 104 0.95 22.85 8.67
N SER A 105 0.78 21.71 9.34
CA SER A 105 1.84 21.11 10.16
C SER A 105 3.01 20.63 9.31
N GLU A 106 4.24 20.83 9.82
CA GLU A 106 5.47 20.27 9.25
C GLU A 106 5.69 18.84 9.75
N LEU A 107 6.03 17.94 8.84
CA LEU A 107 6.50 16.60 9.12
C LEU A 107 7.91 16.42 8.58
N ILE A 108 8.80 15.88 9.40
CA ILE A 108 10.12 15.49 8.95
C ILE A 108 10.08 14.06 8.47
N PHE A 109 10.50 13.82 7.24
CA PHE A 109 10.49 12.50 6.64
C PHE A 109 11.73 12.25 5.78
N ARG A 110 11.98 11.00 5.46
CA ARG A 110 12.93 10.58 4.43
C ARG A 110 12.31 9.49 3.56
N GLY A 111 12.72 9.46 2.31
CA GLY A 111 12.21 8.54 1.27
C GLY A 111 11.99 9.34 -0.03
N ALA A 112 11.36 8.76 -1.05
CA ALA A 112 10.79 7.41 -1.05
C ALA A 112 11.88 6.32 -1.07
N GLN A 113 11.60 5.18 -0.47
CA GLN A 113 12.53 4.05 -0.38
C GLN A 113 11.76 2.72 -0.28
N GLY A 114 12.45 1.60 -0.52
CA GLY A 114 11.85 0.27 -0.48
C GLY A 114 11.96 -0.45 -1.82
N VAL A 115 11.81 -1.77 -1.77
CA VAL A 115 11.94 -2.68 -2.92
C VAL A 115 10.65 -3.48 -3.17
N PHE A 116 9.59 -3.15 -2.46
CA PHE A 116 8.27 -3.77 -2.61
C PHE A 116 7.52 -3.14 -3.80
N THR A 117 8.08 -3.35 -5.00
CA THR A 117 7.61 -2.75 -6.25
C THR A 117 7.26 -3.82 -7.26
N LEU A 118 6.33 -3.50 -8.16
CA LEU A 118 5.98 -4.39 -9.27
C LEU A 118 7.21 -4.66 -10.17
N PRO A 119 7.22 -5.80 -10.89
CA PRO A 119 8.22 -6.05 -11.91
C PRO A 119 8.12 -5.02 -13.03
N GLU A 120 9.23 -4.76 -13.72
CA GLU A 120 9.28 -3.79 -14.83
C GLU A 120 8.32 -4.17 -15.97
N LYS A 121 8.13 -5.47 -16.20
CA LYS A 121 7.14 -6.02 -17.14
C LYS A 121 6.20 -6.97 -16.39
N ILE A 122 4.91 -6.80 -16.58
CA ILE A 122 3.89 -7.65 -15.98
C ILE A 122 3.48 -8.70 -17.02
N GLU A 123 4.22 -9.82 -17.03
CA GLU A 123 3.99 -10.95 -17.95
C GLU A 123 3.25 -12.12 -17.30
N LYS A 124 3.04 -12.05 -15.98
CA LYS A 124 2.35 -13.05 -15.15
C LYS A 124 1.22 -12.40 -14.38
N ASP A 125 0.30 -13.20 -13.88
CA ASP A 125 -0.72 -12.70 -12.99
C ASP A 125 -0.12 -12.08 -11.73
N ILE A 126 -0.70 -10.99 -11.26
CA ILE A 126 -0.32 -10.30 -10.02
C ILE A 126 -1.43 -10.49 -9.00
N ILE A 127 -1.10 -11.13 -7.89
CA ILE A 127 -2.04 -11.36 -6.78
C ILE A 127 -1.62 -10.47 -5.60
N LEU A 128 -2.35 -9.38 -5.41
CA LEU A 128 -2.14 -8.40 -4.33
C LEU A 128 -3.05 -8.79 -3.16
N ILE A 129 -2.46 -9.16 -2.02
CA ILE A 129 -3.21 -9.65 -0.85
C ILE A 129 -2.91 -8.73 0.34
N CYS A 130 -3.95 -8.08 0.88
CA CYS A 130 -3.76 -7.16 1.99
C CYS A 130 -4.89 -7.17 3.01
N THR A 131 -4.58 -6.57 4.17
CA THR A 131 -5.54 -6.26 5.23
C THR A 131 -5.31 -4.86 5.77
N GLY A 132 -6.39 -4.15 6.10
CA GLY A 132 -6.32 -2.79 6.65
C GLY A 132 -5.50 -1.84 5.78
N THR A 133 -4.65 -1.02 6.40
CA THR A 133 -3.82 -0.05 5.67
C THR A 133 -2.74 -0.66 4.77
N GLY A 134 -2.57 -1.99 4.78
CA GLY A 134 -1.74 -2.71 3.80
C GLY A 134 -2.23 -2.57 2.35
N ILE A 135 -3.42 -2.00 2.14
CA ILE A 135 -3.92 -1.63 0.81
C ILE A 135 -3.16 -0.44 0.19
N ALA A 136 -2.49 0.39 0.99
CA ALA A 136 -1.83 1.61 0.54
C ALA A 136 -0.86 1.42 -0.64
N PRO A 137 0.16 0.53 -0.58
CA PRO A 137 1.06 0.32 -1.70
C PRO A 137 0.33 -0.23 -2.92
N PHE A 138 -0.71 -1.04 -2.74
CA PHE A 138 -1.45 -1.64 -3.84
C PHE A 138 -2.34 -0.63 -4.56
N ARG A 139 -2.98 0.30 -3.82
CA ARG A 139 -3.67 1.42 -4.43
C ARG A 139 -2.74 2.25 -5.33
N SER A 140 -1.55 2.54 -4.85
CA SER A 140 -0.51 3.22 -5.64
C SER A 140 -0.18 2.45 -6.92
N MET A 141 0.04 1.13 -6.82
CA MET A 141 0.39 0.26 -7.94
C MET A 141 -0.71 0.20 -9.01
N VAL A 142 -1.97 -0.06 -8.62
CA VAL A 142 -3.06 -0.24 -9.60
C VAL A 142 -3.45 1.05 -10.31
N ASN A 143 -3.43 2.18 -9.58
CA ASN A 143 -3.67 3.49 -10.20
C ASN A 143 -2.54 3.89 -11.15
N PHE A 144 -1.28 3.57 -10.82
CA PHE A 144 -0.14 3.79 -11.71
C PHE A 144 -0.25 2.96 -13.00
N ILE A 145 -0.64 1.68 -12.89
CA ILE A 145 -0.91 0.81 -14.06
C ILE A 145 -1.97 1.46 -14.96
N HIS A 146 -3.07 1.91 -14.38
CA HIS A 146 -4.18 2.54 -15.11
C HIS A 146 -3.75 3.83 -15.80
N LEU A 147 -3.14 4.75 -15.06
CA LEU A 147 -2.72 6.06 -15.57
C LEU A 147 -1.72 5.94 -16.72
N HIS A 148 -0.75 5.03 -16.60
CA HIS A 148 0.30 4.84 -17.60
C HIS A 148 -0.05 3.76 -18.64
N ARG A 149 -1.26 3.18 -18.59
CA ARG A 149 -1.72 2.14 -19.51
C ARG A 149 -0.72 0.99 -19.65
N ILE A 150 -0.16 0.57 -18.50
CA ILE A 150 0.81 -0.52 -18.47
C ILE A 150 0.09 -1.81 -18.86
N PRO A 151 0.61 -2.58 -19.85
CA PRO A 151 0.01 -3.86 -20.21
C PRO A 151 0.05 -4.83 -19.03
N ILE A 152 -1.09 -5.46 -18.75
CA ILE A 152 -1.23 -6.47 -17.70
C ILE A 152 -1.91 -7.72 -18.28
N THR A 153 -1.66 -8.88 -17.65
CA THR A 153 -2.48 -10.09 -17.83
C THR A 153 -3.70 -9.99 -16.91
N ASN A 154 -3.55 -10.44 -15.66
CA ASN A 154 -4.55 -10.22 -14.62
C ASN A 154 -3.87 -9.64 -13.38
N VAL A 155 -4.55 -8.68 -12.74
CA VAL A 155 -4.17 -8.12 -11.44
C VAL A 155 -5.36 -8.29 -10.50
N HIS A 156 -5.20 -9.12 -9.49
CA HIS A 156 -6.23 -9.36 -8.47
C HIS A 156 -5.85 -8.65 -7.18
N LEU A 157 -6.66 -7.71 -6.72
CA LEU A 157 -6.51 -7.06 -5.42
C LEU A 157 -7.51 -7.67 -4.43
N ILE A 158 -6.99 -8.45 -3.50
CA ILE A 158 -7.77 -9.11 -2.44
C ILE A 158 -7.57 -8.32 -1.15
N PHE A 159 -8.63 -7.65 -0.71
CA PHE A 159 -8.61 -6.76 0.44
C PHE A 159 -9.49 -7.29 1.57
N GLY A 160 -8.88 -7.62 2.71
CA GLY A 160 -9.58 -8.08 3.91
C GLY A 160 -9.74 -6.99 4.95
N CYS A 161 -10.97 -6.79 5.43
CA CYS A 161 -11.25 -5.98 6.62
C CYS A 161 -12.29 -6.67 7.52
N ARG A 162 -12.72 -6.01 8.60
CA ARG A 162 -13.65 -6.61 9.56
C ARG A 162 -15.10 -6.41 9.15
N LYS A 163 -15.46 -5.15 8.83
CA LYS A 163 -16.83 -4.72 8.55
C LYS A 163 -16.86 -3.80 7.35
N LYS A 164 -18.06 -3.51 6.85
CA LYS A 164 -18.29 -2.57 5.74
C LYS A 164 -17.77 -1.16 6.04
N GLU A 165 -17.90 -0.71 7.29
CA GLU A 165 -17.38 0.59 7.75
C GLU A 165 -15.84 0.69 7.74
N ASP A 166 -15.13 -0.43 7.63
CA ASP A 166 -13.66 -0.51 7.56
C ASP A 166 -13.14 -0.57 6.12
N LEU A 167 -14.03 -0.55 5.10
CA LEU A 167 -13.63 -0.61 3.71
C LEU A 167 -12.84 0.66 3.31
N LEU A 168 -11.66 0.45 2.75
CA LEU A 168 -10.77 1.52 2.31
C LEU A 168 -10.80 1.62 0.78
N TYR A 169 -11.00 2.82 0.25
CA TYR A 169 -11.02 3.13 -1.19
C TYR A 169 -12.01 2.30 -2.01
N TYR A 170 -13.11 1.83 -1.39
CA TYR A 170 -14.02 0.87 -2.01
C TYR A 170 -14.60 1.37 -3.34
N ASP A 171 -15.18 2.56 -3.35
CA ASP A 171 -15.81 3.11 -4.55
C ASP A 171 -14.78 3.40 -5.65
N GLU A 172 -13.62 3.95 -5.30
CA GLU A 172 -12.50 4.21 -6.21
C GLU A 172 -12.04 2.91 -6.90
N LEU A 173 -11.82 1.84 -6.11
CA LEU A 173 -11.32 0.58 -6.64
C LEU A 173 -12.39 -0.17 -7.45
N LYS A 174 -13.68 -0.02 -7.11
CA LYS A 174 -14.78 -0.56 -7.91
C LYS A 174 -14.94 0.17 -9.23
N GLU A 175 -14.73 1.48 -9.25
CA GLU A 175 -14.70 2.25 -10.50
C GLU A 175 -13.49 1.86 -11.35
N LEU A 176 -12.32 1.73 -10.74
CA LEU A 176 -11.10 1.30 -11.43
C LEU A 176 -11.24 -0.10 -12.05
N GLU A 177 -11.93 -1.03 -11.40
CA GLU A 177 -12.24 -2.36 -11.93
C GLU A 177 -13.01 -2.28 -13.25
N GLN A 178 -13.90 -1.29 -13.42
CA GLN A 178 -14.64 -1.07 -14.67
C GLN A 178 -13.78 -0.42 -15.77
N GLN A 179 -12.78 0.37 -15.37
CA GLN A 179 -11.95 1.18 -16.28
C GLN A 179 -10.65 0.49 -16.72
N LEU A 180 -10.18 -0.49 -15.95
CA LEU A 180 -8.92 -1.18 -16.20
C LEU A 180 -9.17 -2.67 -16.53
N PRO A 181 -9.25 -3.05 -17.80
CA PRO A 181 -9.39 -4.45 -18.20
C PRO A 181 -8.26 -5.33 -17.63
N GLY A 182 -8.63 -6.47 -17.04
CA GLY A 182 -7.68 -7.36 -16.36
C GLY A 182 -7.43 -7.02 -14.90
N PHE A 183 -7.99 -5.94 -14.36
CA PHE A 183 -8.00 -5.66 -12.92
C PHE A 183 -9.28 -6.21 -12.27
N HIS A 184 -9.12 -6.90 -11.14
CA HIS A 184 -10.20 -7.54 -10.39
C HIS A 184 -10.08 -7.18 -8.90
N TYR A 185 -11.13 -6.61 -8.33
CA TYR A 185 -11.16 -6.20 -6.93
C TYR A 185 -12.04 -7.11 -6.09
N HIS A 186 -11.44 -7.78 -5.08
CA HIS A 186 -12.06 -8.77 -4.21
C HIS A 186 -12.05 -8.31 -2.73
N PRO A 187 -12.93 -7.39 -2.32
CA PRO A 187 -13.08 -7.05 -0.91
C PRO A 187 -13.78 -8.18 -0.15
N THR A 188 -13.29 -8.49 1.06
CA THR A 188 -13.87 -9.51 1.94
C THR A 188 -14.02 -9.02 3.36
N LEU A 189 -15.16 -9.35 4.01
CA LEU A 189 -15.46 -8.98 5.39
C LEU A 189 -15.40 -10.21 6.31
N SER A 190 -14.62 -10.11 7.39
CA SER A 190 -14.41 -11.24 8.30
C SER A 190 -15.36 -11.27 9.50
N ARG A 191 -16.10 -10.17 9.78
CA ARG A 191 -16.98 -10.06 10.97
C ARG A 191 -18.37 -9.50 10.66
N GLU A 192 -18.69 -9.37 9.39
CA GLU A 192 -19.99 -8.88 8.94
C GLU A 192 -20.39 -9.65 7.68
N HIS A 193 -21.66 -10.03 7.59
CA HIS A 193 -22.22 -10.64 6.40
C HIS A 193 -22.68 -9.56 5.41
N TRP A 194 -22.29 -9.70 4.14
CA TRP A 194 -22.64 -8.75 3.10
C TRP A 194 -22.72 -9.44 1.72
N GLU A 195 -23.03 -8.66 0.69
CA GLU A 195 -23.21 -9.14 -0.69
C GLU A 195 -21.92 -9.61 -1.40
N GLY A 196 -20.73 -9.23 -0.89
CA GLY A 196 -19.42 -9.64 -1.43
C GLY A 196 -18.84 -10.89 -0.76
N HIS A 197 -17.53 -11.08 -0.86
CA HIS A 197 -16.85 -12.18 -0.20
C HIS A 197 -16.94 -12.06 1.33
N ASN A 198 -17.14 -13.21 1.98
CA ASN A 198 -17.26 -13.31 3.43
C ASN A 198 -16.12 -14.17 3.99
N GLY A 199 -15.53 -13.76 5.10
CA GLY A 199 -14.41 -14.45 5.74
C GLY A 199 -13.05 -13.81 5.47
N TYR A 200 -12.02 -14.64 5.44
CA TYR A 200 -10.62 -14.20 5.26
C TYR A 200 -10.21 -14.20 3.79
N VAL A 201 -9.08 -13.58 3.51
CA VAL A 201 -8.52 -13.43 2.15
C VAL A 201 -8.07 -14.75 1.52
N HIS A 202 -7.77 -15.76 2.33
CA HIS A 202 -7.11 -16.99 1.87
C HIS A 202 -7.91 -17.83 0.87
N PRO A 203 -9.21 -18.10 1.04
CA PRO A 203 -9.97 -18.87 0.06
C PRO A 203 -10.00 -18.22 -1.33
N ILE A 204 -9.98 -16.88 -1.38
CA ILE A 204 -10.14 -16.13 -2.64
C ILE A 204 -8.95 -16.38 -3.56
N TYR A 205 -7.70 -16.16 -3.10
CA TYR A 205 -6.54 -16.41 -3.97
C TYR A 205 -6.32 -17.92 -4.22
N GLN A 206 -6.72 -18.78 -3.29
CA GLN A 206 -6.66 -20.22 -3.51
C GLN A 206 -7.57 -20.63 -4.67
N GLU A 207 -8.79 -20.08 -4.75
CA GLU A 207 -9.71 -20.30 -5.85
C GLU A 207 -9.18 -19.73 -7.17
N ILE A 208 -8.72 -18.46 -7.18
CA ILE A 208 -8.13 -17.81 -8.35
C ILE A 208 -6.98 -18.64 -8.91
N CYS A 209 -6.15 -19.21 -8.04
CA CYS A 209 -4.93 -19.93 -8.42
C CYS A 209 -5.11 -21.46 -8.58
N MET A 210 -6.34 -21.98 -8.62
CA MET A 210 -6.59 -23.42 -8.83
C MET A 210 -6.00 -23.96 -10.14
N GLY A 211 -5.93 -23.11 -11.17
CA GLY A 211 -5.33 -23.44 -12.47
C GLY A 211 -3.80 -23.48 -12.46
N LYS A 212 -3.16 -23.12 -11.35
CA LYS A 212 -1.69 -23.03 -11.19
C LYS A 212 -1.00 -22.19 -12.27
N GLN A 213 -1.65 -21.14 -12.74
CA GLN A 213 -1.06 -20.19 -13.66
C GLN A 213 0.17 -19.50 -13.02
N GLU A 214 1.08 -19.03 -13.84
CA GLU A 214 2.23 -18.28 -13.34
C GLU A 214 1.78 -16.95 -12.71
N ALA A 215 2.19 -16.71 -11.47
CA ALA A 215 1.79 -15.53 -10.72
C ALA A 215 2.91 -15.00 -9.82
N HIS A 216 2.85 -13.70 -9.53
CA HIS A 216 3.56 -13.05 -8.44
C HIS A 216 2.58 -12.67 -7.34
N PHE A 217 2.93 -12.98 -6.10
CA PHE A 217 2.13 -12.69 -4.92
C PHE A 217 2.77 -11.55 -4.13
N PHE A 218 2.01 -10.49 -3.90
CA PHE A 218 2.42 -9.36 -3.07
C PHE A 218 1.57 -9.35 -1.81
N LEU A 219 2.20 -9.43 -0.64
CA LEU A 219 1.53 -9.55 0.65
C LEU A 219 1.84 -8.32 1.50
N CYS A 220 0.81 -7.59 1.97
CA CYS A 220 0.98 -6.42 2.81
C CYS A 220 -0.08 -6.33 3.90
N GLY A 221 0.30 -6.00 5.13
CA GLY A 221 -0.62 -5.85 6.26
C GLY A 221 -0.20 -6.65 7.50
N TRP A 222 -1.16 -7.26 8.20
CA TRP A 222 -0.94 -7.97 9.45
C TRP A 222 -0.03 -9.18 9.29
N LYS A 223 0.96 -9.28 10.17
CA LYS A 223 1.96 -10.36 10.18
C LYS A 223 1.33 -11.75 10.11
N HIS A 224 0.27 -12.01 10.90
CA HIS A 224 -0.39 -13.32 10.93
C HIS A 224 -0.99 -13.69 9.55
N MET A 225 -1.68 -12.74 8.89
CA MET A 225 -2.21 -12.95 7.55
C MET A 225 -1.10 -13.24 6.54
N ILE A 226 0.02 -12.50 6.61
CA ILE A 226 1.17 -12.67 5.70
C ILE A 226 1.83 -14.05 5.92
N ASP A 227 2.06 -14.46 7.16
CA ASP A 227 2.67 -15.74 7.48
C ASP A 227 1.80 -16.91 6.99
N GLU A 228 0.48 -16.82 7.18
CA GLU A 228 -0.47 -17.84 6.73
C GLU A 228 -0.58 -17.86 5.19
N ALA A 229 -0.71 -16.71 4.54
CA ALA A 229 -0.75 -16.63 3.09
C ALA A 229 0.52 -17.21 2.46
N LYS A 230 1.70 -16.85 2.98
CA LYS A 230 2.97 -17.41 2.51
C LYS A 230 3.03 -18.93 2.61
N ARG A 231 2.56 -19.51 3.73
CA ARG A 231 2.51 -20.96 3.91
C ARG A 231 1.60 -21.59 2.87
N HIS A 232 0.37 -21.09 2.69
CA HIS A 232 -0.58 -21.62 1.72
C HIS A 232 -0.08 -21.54 0.27
N ILE A 233 0.53 -20.40 -0.11
CA ILE A 233 1.07 -20.23 -1.46
C ILE A 233 2.18 -21.27 -1.75
N LEU A 234 3.05 -21.52 -0.78
CA LEU A 234 4.08 -22.57 -0.91
C LEU A 234 3.46 -23.98 -0.99
N GLU A 235 2.44 -24.27 -0.17
CA GLU A 235 1.68 -25.54 -0.21
C GLU A 235 0.95 -25.74 -1.55
N MET A 236 0.51 -24.67 -2.21
CA MET A 236 -0.04 -24.68 -3.56
C MET A 236 1.03 -24.98 -4.64
N GLY A 237 2.31 -25.01 -4.27
CA GLY A 237 3.42 -25.37 -5.16
C GLY A 237 4.09 -24.20 -5.87
N TYR A 238 3.82 -22.96 -5.47
CA TYR A 238 4.52 -21.79 -6.01
C TYR A 238 5.92 -21.63 -5.39
N ASP A 239 6.86 -21.12 -6.18
CA ASP A 239 8.22 -20.84 -5.71
C ASP A 239 8.23 -19.65 -4.73
N LYS A 240 9.10 -19.72 -3.72
CA LYS A 240 9.31 -18.62 -2.76
C LYS A 240 9.67 -17.30 -3.44
N LYS A 241 10.33 -17.34 -4.60
CA LYS A 241 10.71 -16.16 -5.38
C LYS A 241 9.50 -15.42 -5.97
N ALA A 242 8.35 -16.11 -6.10
CA ALA A 242 7.10 -15.49 -6.53
C ALA A 242 6.43 -14.67 -5.42
N ILE A 243 6.92 -14.75 -4.16
CA ILE A 243 6.31 -14.13 -2.99
C ILE A 243 7.11 -12.89 -2.59
N HIS A 244 6.48 -11.75 -2.66
CA HIS A 244 6.96 -10.44 -2.21
C HIS A 244 6.16 -10.02 -0.98
N LEU A 245 6.81 -9.50 0.06
CA LEU A 245 6.09 -9.14 1.28
C LEU A 245 6.62 -7.85 1.91
N GLU A 246 5.70 -7.09 2.51
CA GLU A 246 5.99 -5.94 3.34
C GLU A 246 5.19 -6.06 4.65
N LEU A 247 5.90 -6.06 5.78
CA LEU A 247 5.32 -6.22 7.10
C LEU A 247 4.99 -4.85 7.71
N TYR A 248 3.75 -4.73 8.20
CA TYR A 248 3.34 -3.63 9.07
C TYR A 248 3.39 -4.11 10.53
N GLY A 249 4.20 -3.45 11.36
CA GLY A 249 4.36 -3.81 12.76
C GLY A 249 4.92 -2.67 13.60
#